data_03be527c3e46ca62de2ec213b09d9032
#
_entry.id   03be527c3e46ca62de2ec213b09d9032
#
_cell.length_a   1.000
_cell.length_b   1.000
_cell.length_c   1.000
_cell.angle_alpha   90.00
_cell.angle_beta   90.00
_cell.angle_gamma   90.00
#
_symmetry.space_group_name_H-M   'P 1'
#
loop_
_entity.id
_entity.type
_entity.pdbx_description
1 polymer ?
#
loop_
_entity_poly.entity_id
_entity_poly.type
_entity_poly.pdbx_seq_one_letter_code
_entity_poly.pdbx_strand_id
1 'polypeptide(L)'
;MIQERQIAREISYAASAQTRGGRALIKLMENATGRVKLMRRARGYEKDISQGQSFWNVMVQRYGLSLDVINGSLDSIPRNGPLILVANHPYGILDGLMMGYILSLVRGDFRILANQVFNKADELSQIVLPISFDETKDAVKLNLA
;
A
#
# COMPACT_ATOMS: atom_id res chain seq x y z
N MET A 1 3.66 0.06 -20.80
CA MET A 1 2.32 0.65 -21.10
C MET A 1 1.13 -0.32 -20.92
N ILE A 2 1.23 -1.61 -21.29
CA ILE A 2 0.16 -2.62 -21.08
C ILE A 2 0.09 -3.04 -19.61
N GLN A 3 1.23 -3.27 -18.97
CA GLN A 3 1.35 -3.72 -17.57
C GLN A 3 0.86 -2.64 -16.58
N GLU A 4 1.19 -1.36 -16.80
CA GLU A 4 0.71 -0.24 -15.98
C GLU A 4 -0.82 -0.07 -15.99
N ARG A 5 -1.46 -0.29 -17.16
CA ARG A 5 -2.91 -0.25 -17.26
C ARG A 5 -3.58 -1.42 -16.54
N GLN A 6 -2.86 -2.52 -16.40
CA GLN A 6 -3.35 -3.71 -15.71
C GLN A 6 -3.33 -3.51 -14.19
N ILE A 7 -2.21 -3.03 -13.62
CA ILE A 7 -2.08 -2.70 -12.19
C ILE A 7 -3.13 -1.64 -11.79
N ALA A 8 -3.30 -0.59 -12.61
CA ALA A 8 -4.30 0.44 -12.35
C ALA A 8 -5.76 -0.05 -12.37
N ARG A 9 -6.07 -1.10 -13.13
CA ARG A 9 -7.40 -1.72 -13.17
C ARG A 9 -7.65 -2.61 -11.96
N GLU A 10 -6.61 -3.18 -11.40
CA GLU A 10 -6.69 -4.18 -10.35
C GLU A 10 -6.78 -3.57 -8.94
N ILE A 11 -6.27 -2.34 -8.74
CA ILE A 11 -6.48 -1.56 -7.52
C ILE A 11 -7.83 -0.82 -7.62
N SER A 12 -8.92 -1.58 -7.71
CA SER A 12 -10.27 -1.01 -7.77
C SER A 12 -11.24 -1.93 -7.04
N TYR A 13 -12.02 -1.36 -6.15
CA TYR A 13 -13.14 -2.06 -5.51
C TYR A 13 -14.31 -2.33 -6.49
N ALA A 14 -14.26 -1.82 -7.71
CA ALA A 14 -15.27 -2.09 -8.72
C ALA A 14 -15.40 -3.58 -9.07
N ALA A 15 -14.37 -4.38 -8.83
CA ALA A 15 -14.40 -5.83 -9.04
C ALA A 15 -15.35 -6.54 -8.07
N SER A 16 -15.58 -6.01 -6.86
CA SER A 16 -16.49 -6.57 -5.85
C SER A 16 -17.97 -6.35 -6.18
N ALA A 17 -18.29 -5.44 -7.10
CA ALA A 17 -19.68 -5.18 -7.46
C ALA A 17 -20.24 -6.29 -8.36
N GLN A 18 -21.42 -6.80 -8.00
CA GLN A 18 -22.12 -7.87 -8.72
C GLN A 18 -22.75 -7.40 -10.04
N THR A 19 -23.08 -6.10 -10.16
CA THR A 19 -23.74 -5.53 -11.32
C THR A 19 -22.84 -4.62 -12.14
N ARG A 20 -23.11 -4.51 -13.47
CA ARG A 20 -22.39 -3.58 -14.34
C ARG A 20 -22.57 -2.12 -13.92
N GLY A 21 -23.79 -1.75 -13.49
CA GLY A 21 -24.10 -0.41 -12.99
C GLY A 21 -23.35 -0.10 -11.70
N GLY A 22 -23.29 -1.04 -10.75
CA GLY A 22 -22.51 -0.91 -9.51
C GLY A 22 -21.01 -0.73 -9.80
N ARG A 23 -20.45 -1.48 -10.74
CA ARG A 23 -19.04 -1.32 -11.16
C ARG A 23 -18.77 0.07 -11.75
N ALA A 24 -19.68 0.58 -12.59
CA ALA A 24 -19.54 1.91 -13.17
C ALA A 24 -19.62 3.00 -12.10
N LEU A 25 -20.54 2.89 -11.15
CA LEU A 25 -20.70 3.82 -10.04
C LEU A 25 -19.45 3.85 -9.14
N ILE A 26 -18.94 2.67 -8.74
CA ILE A 26 -17.71 2.59 -7.91
C ILE A 26 -16.53 3.23 -8.64
N LYS A 27 -16.33 2.94 -9.93
CA LYS A 27 -15.27 3.58 -10.72
C LYS A 27 -15.42 5.10 -10.82
N LEU A 28 -16.65 5.59 -10.96
CA LEU A 28 -16.90 7.02 -10.98
C LEU A 28 -16.53 7.65 -9.65
N MET A 29 -16.95 7.07 -8.55
CA MET A 29 -16.61 7.53 -7.20
C MET A 29 -15.09 7.48 -6.94
N GLU A 30 -14.44 6.37 -7.25
CA GLU A 30 -12.98 6.24 -7.11
C GLU A 30 -12.22 7.32 -7.90
N ASN A 31 -12.66 7.61 -9.11
CA ASN A 31 -12.02 8.62 -9.95
C ASN A 31 -12.30 10.05 -9.44
N ALA A 32 -13.52 10.31 -8.93
CA ALA A 32 -13.90 11.58 -8.34
C ALA A 32 -13.15 11.84 -7.02
N THR A 33 -12.85 10.80 -6.24
CA THR A 33 -12.12 10.89 -4.95
C THR A 33 -10.60 10.99 -5.11
N GLY A 34 -10.09 11.15 -6.34
CA GLY A 34 -8.67 11.43 -6.58
C GLY A 34 -7.81 10.21 -6.88
N ARG A 35 -8.37 9.00 -7.05
CA ARG A 35 -7.64 7.79 -7.41
C ARG A 35 -6.72 8.00 -8.62
N VAL A 36 -7.23 8.62 -9.69
CA VAL A 36 -6.44 8.89 -10.91
C VAL A 36 -5.24 9.80 -10.61
N LYS A 37 -5.41 10.78 -9.72
CA LYS A 37 -4.34 11.68 -9.29
C LYS A 37 -3.26 10.92 -8.51
N LEU A 38 -3.67 10.06 -7.58
CA LEU A 38 -2.74 9.22 -6.80
C LEU A 38 -1.94 8.28 -7.72
N MET A 39 -2.60 7.59 -8.63
CA MET A 39 -1.93 6.70 -9.57
C MET A 39 -0.98 7.44 -10.51
N ARG A 40 -1.33 8.66 -10.91
CA ARG A 40 -0.43 9.49 -11.74
C ARG A 40 0.84 9.88 -10.98
N ARG A 41 0.75 10.13 -9.67
CA ARG A 41 1.91 10.44 -8.83
C ARG A 41 2.87 9.26 -8.68
N ALA A 42 2.34 8.04 -8.62
CA ALA A 42 3.16 6.84 -8.55
C ALA A 42 3.88 6.49 -9.86
N ARG A 43 3.42 6.98 -11.02
CA ARG A 43 4.01 6.58 -12.32
C ARG A 43 5.50 6.89 -12.42
N GLY A 44 6.24 5.90 -12.93
CA GLY A 44 7.68 6.04 -13.20
C GLY A 44 8.55 6.07 -11.94
N TYR A 45 8.04 5.56 -10.81
CA TYR A 45 8.81 5.42 -9.58
C TYR A 45 9.97 4.43 -9.73
N GLU A 46 9.83 3.47 -10.62
CA GLU A 46 10.84 2.44 -10.91
C GLU A 46 12.17 3.07 -11.36
N LYS A 47 12.10 4.20 -12.04
CA LYS A 47 13.30 4.94 -12.45
C LYS A 47 14.08 5.46 -11.25
N ASP A 48 13.41 5.99 -10.23
CA ASP A 48 14.05 6.53 -9.04
C ASP A 48 14.66 5.39 -8.20
N ILE A 49 13.96 4.25 -8.13
CA ILE A 49 14.47 3.04 -7.46
C ILE A 49 15.69 2.49 -8.19
N SER A 50 15.69 2.45 -9.52
CA SER A 50 16.84 2.00 -10.31
C SER A 50 18.08 2.87 -10.12
N GLN A 51 17.90 4.12 -9.64
CA GLN A 51 18.96 5.03 -9.24
C GLN A 51 19.40 4.85 -7.78
N GLY A 52 18.96 3.80 -7.09
CA GLY A 52 19.35 3.47 -5.72
C GLY A 52 18.52 4.14 -4.63
N GLN A 53 17.42 4.80 -4.98
CA GLN A 53 16.54 5.39 -3.97
C GLN A 53 15.63 4.32 -3.33
N SER A 54 15.37 4.48 -2.03
CA SER A 54 14.43 3.62 -1.32
C SER A 54 13.00 3.81 -1.83
N PHE A 55 12.29 2.70 -2.08
CA PHE A 55 10.87 2.70 -2.46
C PHE A 55 10.02 3.61 -1.55
N TRP A 56 10.18 3.46 -0.24
CA TRP A 56 9.40 4.22 0.74
C TRP A 56 9.66 5.72 0.64
N ASN A 57 10.92 6.12 0.51
CA ASN A 57 11.29 7.53 0.37
C ASN A 57 10.74 8.13 -0.92
N VAL A 58 10.88 7.42 -2.04
CA VAL A 58 10.33 7.84 -3.33
C VAL A 58 8.82 8.03 -3.26
N MET A 59 8.10 7.09 -2.65
CA MET A 59 6.66 7.16 -2.56
C MET A 59 6.19 8.30 -1.65
N VAL A 60 6.82 8.48 -0.49
CA VAL A 60 6.52 9.60 0.42
C VAL A 60 6.69 10.94 -0.30
N GLN A 61 7.79 11.13 -1.01
CA GLN A 61 8.05 12.35 -1.79
C GLN A 61 7.03 12.56 -2.91
N ARG A 62 6.74 11.53 -3.70
CA ARG A 62 5.83 11.60 -4.84
C ARG A 62 4.38 11.90 -4.43
N TYR A 63 3.98 11.38 -3.27
CA TYR A 63 2.65 11.68 -2.71
C TYR A 63 2.62 13.00 -1.94
N GLY A 64 3.78 13.63 -1.69
CA GLY A 64 3.89 14.87 -0.93
C GLY A 64 3.52 14.68 0.53
N LEU A 65 3.87 13.52 1.09
CA LEU A 65 3.65 13.21 2.49
C LEU A 65 4.81 13.78 3.32
N SER A 66 4.51 14.21 4.53
CA SER A 66 5.48 14.60 5.54
C SER A 66 5.20 13.89 6.84
N LEU A 67 6.24 13.53 7.57
CA LEU A 67 6.15 12.97 8.90
C LEU A 67 6.38 14.09 9.92
N ASP A 68 5.39 14.32 10.77
CA ASP A 68 5.48 15.23 11.89
C ASP A 68 5.27 14.43 13.19
N VAL A 69 6.31 14.35 14.01
CA VAL A 69 6.29 13.61 15.29
C VAL A 69 5.87 14.57 16.38
N ILE A 70 4.59 14.59 16.69
CA ILE A 70 4.00 15.52 17.68
C ILE A 70 4.37 15.07 19.10
N ASN A 71 4.45 13.78 19.36
CA ASN A 71 4.77 13.24 20.67
C ASN A 71 5.52 11.89 20.53
N GLY A 72 6.39 11.58 21.48
CA GLY A 72 7.24 10.39 21.43
C GLY A 72 8.49 10.60 20.57
N SER A 73 9.15 9.49 20.20
CA SER A 73 10.33 9.52 19.35
C SER A 73 10.41 8.24 18.51
N LEU A 74 10.92 8.35 17.29
CA LEU A 74 11.22 7.19 16.46
C LEU A 74 12.32 6.32 17.08
N ASP A 75 13.19 6.89 17.90
CA ASP A 75 14.23 6.15 18.60
C ASP A 75 13.70 5.20 19.68
N SER A 76 12.45 5.39 20.10
CA SER A 76 11.77 4.47 21.02
C SER A 76 11.29 3.17 20.34
N ILE A 77 11.32 3.11 19.01
CA ILE A 77 10.96 1.90 18.26
C ILE A 77 12.14 0.91 18.34
N PRO A 78 11.92 -0.32 18.84
CA PRO A 78 12.99 -1.32 18.92
C PRO A 78 13.59 -1.64 17.55
N ARG A 79 14.90 -1.54 17.44
CA ARG A 79 15.63 -1.86 16.20
C ARG A 79 15.75 -3.35 15.95
N ASN A 80 15.65 -4.18 16.99
CA ASN A 80 15.76 -5.63 16.92
C ASN A 80 14.70 -6.30 17.79
N GLY A 81 14.46 -7.58 17.53
CA GLY A 81 13.51 -8.40 18.28
C GLY A 81 12.06 -8.25 17.78
N PRO A 82 11.14 -9.02 18.37
CA PRO A 82 9.75 -9.04 17.96
C PRO A 82 9.07 -7.70 18.25
N LEU A 83 8.33 -7.20 17.25
CA LEU A 83 7.59 -5.94 17.34
C LEU A 83 6.31 -6.06 16.51
N ILE A 84 5.20 -5.63 17.08
CA ILE A 84 3.94 -5.40 16.36
C ILE A 84 3.65 -3.91 16.43
N LEU A 85 3.56 -3.26 15.27
CA LEU A 85 3.21 -1.86 15.16
C LEU A 85 1.77 -1.75 14.65
N VAL A 86 0.97 -0.93 15.31
CA VAL A 86 -0.44 -0.71 14.98
C VAL A 86 -0.69 0.77 14.83
N ALA A 87 -1.45 1.15 13.81
CA ALA A 87 -1.82 2.53 13.57
C ALA A 87 -3.28 2.66 13.12
N ASN A 88 -3.85 3.85 13.33
CA ASN A 88 -5.09 4.24 12.69
C ASN A 88 -4.90 4.27 11.17
N HIS A 89 -5.97 3.98 10.43
CA HIS A 89 -5.89 3.86 8.97
C HIS A 89 -6.96 4.68 8.23
N PRO A 90 -7.12 5.99 8.55
CA PRO A 90 -8.18 6.81 7.98
C PRO A 90 -7.94 7.19 6.51
N TYR A 91 -6.70 7.23 6.05
CA TYR A 91 -6.33 7.65 4.69
C TYR A 91 -5.92 6.48 3.77
N GLY A 92 -6.17 5.25 4.19
CA GLY A 92 -5.94 4.06 3.39
C GLY A 92 -4.48 3.87 2.99
N ILE A 93 -4.20 3.75 1.70
CA ILE A 93 -2.86 3.46 1.19
C ILE A 93 -1.78 4.44 1.68
N LEU A 94 -2.14 5.69 1.95
CA LEU A 94 -1.17 6.71 2.39
C LEU A 94 -0.65 6.43 3.79
N ASP A 95 -1.50 5.92 4.68
CA ASP A 95 -1.08 5.50 6.02
C ASP A 95 -0.15 4.30 5.95
N GLY A 96 -0.47 3.33 5.10
CA GLY A 96 0.40 2.16 4.86
C GLY A 96 1.77 2.56 4.32
N LEU A 97 1.83 3.52 3.40
CA LEU A 97 3.08 4.06 2.87
C LEU A 97 3.89 4.77 3.96
N MET A 98 3.22 5.56 4.81
CA MET A 98 3.90 6.27 5.90
C MET A 98 4.41 5.29 6.96
N MET A 99 3.65 4.26 7.30
CA MET A 99 4.10 3.20 8.21
C MET A 99 5.32 2.47 7.68
N GLY A 100 5.30 2.08 6.41
CA GLY A 100 6.46 1.46 5.75
C GLY A 100 7.68 2.39 5.73
N TYR A 101 7.46 3.68 5.49
CA TYR A 101 8.52 4.69 5.55
C TYR A 101 9.12 4.79 6.96
N ILE A 102 8.30 4.95 8.00
CA ILE A 102 8.76 5.00 9.40
C ILE A 102 9.57 3.75 9.75
N LEU A 103 9.05 2.57 9.43
CA LEU A 103 9.75 1.32 9.70
C LEU A 103 11.07 1.23 8.93
N SER A 104 11.11 1.67 7.68
CA SER A 104 12.33 1.67 6.87
C SER A 104 13.44 2.60 7.41
N LEU A 105 13.09 3.63 8.17
CA LEU A 105 14.06 4.50 8.85
C LEU A 105 14.70 3.85 10.07
N VAL A 106 13.98 2.93 10.71
CA VAL A 106 14.39 2.34 11.99
C VAL A 106 14.95 0.94 11.83
N ARG A 107 14.30 0.12 10.97
CA ARG A 107 14.64 -1.29 10.76
C ARG A 107 14.27 -1.77 9.38
N GLY A 108 15.01 -2.74 8.82
CA GLY A 108 14.78 -3.29 7.49
C GLY A 108 14.02 -4.63 7.48
N ASP A 109 13.78 -5.23 8.65
CA ASP A 109 13.25 -6.59 8.81
C ASP A 109 11.76 -6.60 9.18
N PHE A 110 10.92 -5.89 8.46
CA PHE A 110 9.48 -5.81 8.76
C PHE A 110 8.62 -6.42 7.68
N ARG A 111 7.38 -6.75 8.05
CA ARG A 111 6.32 -7.18 7.17
C ARG A 111 5.07 -6.33 7.43
N ILE A 112 4.27 -6.14 6.39
CA ILE A 112 3.03 -5.36 6.45
C ILE A 112 1.86 -6.27 6.09
N LEU A 113 0.91 -6.41 7.00
CA LEU A 113 -0.36 -7.07 6.71
C LEU A 113 -1.19 -6.14 5.82
N ALA A 114 -1.45 -6.53 4.60
CA ALA A 114 -2.21 -5.71 3.65
C ALA A 114 -3.05 -6.58 2.71
N ASN A 115 -4.02 -5.94 2.04
CA ASN A 115 -4.80 -6.62 1.03
C ASN A 115 -3.89 -7.22 -0.06
N GLN A 116 -4.18 -8.45 -0.49
CA GLN A 116 -3.43 -9.17 -1.54
C GLN A 116 -3.23 -8.37 -2.84
N VAL A 117 -4.06 -7.37 -3.10
CA VAL A 117 -3.91 -6.45 -4.24
C VAL A 117 -2.55 -5.75 -4.26
N PHE A 118 -1.96 -5.48 -3.09
CA PHE A 118 -0.67 -4.80 -2.97
C PHE A 118 0.54 -5.70 -3.23
N ASN A 119 0.34 -7.01 -3.28
CA ASN A 119 1.42 -7.97 -3.57
C ASN A 119 1.89 -7.96 -5.05
N LYS A 120 1.27 -7.12 -5.87
CA LYS A 120 1.56 -7.01 -7.31
C LYS A 120 2.70 -6.05 -7.65
N ALA A 121 3.14 -5.23 -6.71
CA ALA A 121 4.33 -4.42 -6.86
C ALA A 121 5.54 -5.25 -6.41
N ASP A 122 6.53 -5.39 -7.29
CA ASP A 122 7.71 -6.24 -7.05
C ASP A 122 8.42 -5.87 -5.74
N GLU A 123 8.52 -4.57 -5.45
CA GLU A 123 9.15 -4.04 -4.23
C GLU A 123 8.37 -4.39 -2.96
N LEU A 124 7.06 -4.58 -3.08
CA LEU A 124 6.19 -4.92 -1.95
C LEU A 124 6.00 -6.43 -1.79
N SER A 125 6.25 -7.22 -2.81
CA SER A 125 6.01 -8.66 -2.80
C SER A 125 6.73 -9.41 -1.68
N GLN A 126 7.90 -8.93 -1.27
CA GLN A 126 8.69 -9.50 -0.18
C GLN A 126 8.33 -8.94 1.21
N ILE A 127 7.60 -7.84 1.26
CA ILE A 127 7.30 -7.12 2.51
C ILE A 127 5.84 -7.30 2.90
N VAL A 128 4.95 -7.43 1.93
CA VAL A 128 3.52 -7.61 2.19
C VAL A 128 3.22 -9.05 2.58
N LEU A 129 2.53 -9.22 3.70
CA LEU A 129 1.81 -10.44 4.05
C LEU A 129 0.38 -10.28 3.54
N PRO A 130 0.02 -10.96 2.44
CA PRO A 130 -1.26 -10.73 1.80
C PRO A 130 -2.40 -11.31 2.62
N ILE A 131 -3.44 -10.49 2.85
CA ILE A 131 -4.69 -10.93 3.45
C ILE A 131 -5.79 -10.85 2.38
N SER A 132 -6.57 -11.91 2.26
CA SER A 132 -7.80 -11.90 1.49
C SER A 132 -8.97 -11.51 2.39
N PHE A 133 -9.78 -10.56 1.94
CA PHE A 133 -11.03 -10.18 2.59
C PHE A 133 -12.25 -10.88 1.99
N ASP A 134 -12.02 -11.85 1.09
CA ASP A 134 -13.10 -12.65 0.53
C ASP A 134 -13.64 -13.61 1.60
N GLU A 135 -14.96 -13.74 1.70
CA GLU A 135 -15.64 -14.65 2.66
C GLU A 135 -15.66 -16.11 2.16
N THR A 136 -14.63 -16.55 1.45
CA THR A 136 -14.52 -17.92 0.95
C THR A 136 -13.66 -18.78 1.87
N LYS A 137 -13.93 -20.10 1.89
CA LYS A 137 -13.12 -21.06 2.68
C LYS A 137 -11.64 -21.05 2.27
N ASP A 138 -11.35 -20.77 1.00
CA ASP A 138 -9.98 -20.72 0.49
C ASP A 138 -9.26 -19.45 0.94
N ALA A 139 -9.98 -18.31 1.02
CA ALA A 139 -9.46 -17.06 1.58
C ALA A 139 -9.15 -17.21 3.08
N VAL A 140 -10.02 -17.88 3.85
CA VAL A 140 -9.76 -18.16 5.26
C VAL A 140 -8.52 -19.03 5.44
N LYS A 141 -8.34 -20.07 4.61
CA LYS A 141 -7.14 -20.92 4.66
C LYS A 141 -5.88 -20.13 4.33
N LEU A 142 -5.94 -19.25 3.32
CA LEU A 142 -4.82 -18.40 2.94
C LEU A 142 -4.39 -17.48 4.09
N ASN A 143 -5.36 -16.94 4.83
CA ASN A 143 -5.09 -16.03 5.94
C ASN A 143 -4.56 -16.76 7.21
N LEU A 144 -4.69 -18.08 7.29
CA LEU A 144 -4.24 -18.91 8.42
C LEU A 144 -2.90 -19.62 8.16
N ALA A 145 -2.40 -19.58 6.92
CA ALA A 145 -1.14 -20.17 6.51
C ALA A 145 0.04 -19.21 6.68
#